data_e9692af3a4c1b0ea4a3e6d4a4b499c36
#
_entry.id   e9692af3a4c1b0ea4a3e6d4a4b499c36
#
_cell.length_a   1.000
_cell.length_b   1.000
_cell.length_c   1.000
_cell.angle_alpha   90.00
_cell.angle_beta   90.00
_cell.angle_gamma   90.00
#
_symmetry.space_group_name_H-M   'P 1'
#
loop_
_entity.id
_entity.type
_entity.pdbx_description
1 polymer ?
#
loop_
_entity_poly.entity_id
_entity_poly.type
_entity_poly.pdbx_seq_one_letter_code
_entity_poly.pdbx_strand_id
1 'polypeptide(L)'
;MFRKAGRDERDKRDKNDRAAEILGFPQGTFKNFPSIQIRGNREIIVDGCTGLLSYAADCILIETRYCRIKIAGRNLSLKNLSKNILAVRGFIRNVEFDM
;
A
#
# COMPACT_ATOMS: atom_id res chain seq x y z
N MET A 1 -8.82 23.92 -13.69
CA MET A 1 -8.47 22.98 -13.96
C MET A 1 -8.46 22.00 -13.09
N PHE A 2 -8.36 22.11 -12.00
CA PHE A 2 -8.46 21.15 -11.23
C PHE A 2 -9.73 20.65 -10.94
N ARG A 3 -10.82 21.29 -11.16
CA ARG A 3 -12.04 20.79 -10.91
C ARG A 3 -12.23 19.56 -11.58
N LYS A 4 -11.49 19.28 -12.53
CA LYS A 4 -11.57 18.07 -13.13
C LYS A 4 -11.08 17.03 -12.30
N ALA A 5 -10.44 17.35 -11.22
CA ALA A 5 -9.84 16.34 -10.39
C ALA A 5 -10.81 15.34 -9.87
N GLY A 6 -11.99 15.75 -9.47
CA GLY A 6 -12.94 14.80 -8.95
C GLY A 6 -13.40 13.81 -9.96
N ARG A 7 -13.64 14.27 -11.17
CA ARG A 7 -14.04 13.39 -12.15
C ARG A 7 -12.94 12.48 -12.51
N ASP A 8 -11.71 12.97 -12.46
CA ASP A 8 -10.57 12.18 -12.80
C ASP A 8 -10.35 11.04 -11.83
N GLU A 9 -10.68 11.22 -10.58
CA GLU A 9 -10.53 10.14 -9.65
C GLU A 9 -11.40 8.97 -9.97
N ARG A 10 -12.63 9.21 -10.39
CA ARG A 10 -13.49 8.15 -10.74
C ARG A 10 -12.99 7.48 -11.99
N ASP A 11 -12.48 8.25 -12.93
CA ASP A 11 -11.97 7.70 -14.15
C ASP A 11 -10.74 6.86 -13.90
N LYS A 12 -9.91 7.22 -12.96
CA LYS A 12 -8.74 6.42 -12.66
C LYS A 12 -9.10 5.07 -12.14
N ARG A 13 -10.14 4.96 -11.33
CA ARG A 13 -10.53 3.69 -10.85
C ARG A 13 -10.99 2.81 -11.99
N ASP A 14 -11.78 3.35 -12.89
CA ASP A 14 -12.23 2.60 -14.04
C ASP A 14 -11.07 2.21 -14.92
N LYS A 15 -10.10 3.10 -15.07
CA LYS A 15 -8.96 2.78 -15.89
C LYS A 15 -8.13 1.67 -15.32
N ASN A 16 -8.01 1.59 -14.02
CA ASN A 16 -7.26 0.49 -13.45
C ASN A 16 -7.92 -0.84 -13.70
N ASP A 17 -9.24 -0.91 -13.59
CA ASP A 17 -9.94 -2.12 -13.88
C ASP A 17 -9.80 -2.47 -15.34
N ARG A 18 -9.90 -1.49 -16.21
CA ARG A 18 -9.79 -1.75 -17.60
C ARG A 18 -8.38 -2.08 -17.99
N ALA A 19 -7.37 -1.53 -17.32
CA ALA A 19 -5.99 -1.82 -17.63
C ALA A 19 -5.70 -3.28 -17.43
N ALA A 20 -6.24 -3.90 -16.39
CA ALA A 20 -6.01 -5.30 -16.18
C ALA A 20 -6.59 -6.13 -17.33
N GLU A 21 -7.76 -5.75 -17.80
CA GLU A 21 -8.36 -6.45 -18.91
C GLU A 21 -7.62 -6.21 -20.22
N ILE A 22 -7.24 -4.98 -20.47
CA ILE A 22 -6.57 -4.65 -21.72
C ILE A 22 -5.21 -5.31 -21.81
N LEU A 23 -4.49 -5.42 -20.72
CA LEU A 23 -3.19 -6.04 -20.73
C LEU A 23 -3.27 -7.55 -20.72
N GLY A 24 -4.48 -8.09 -20.66
CA GLY A 24 -4.62 -9.52 -20.77
C GLY A 24 -4.33 -10.30 -19.51
N PHE A 25 -4.26 -9.65 -18.36
CA PHE A 25 -4.06 -10.37 -17.13
C PHE A 25 -5.32 -11.15 -16.79
N PRO A 26 -5.20 -12.40 -16.37
CA PRO A 26 -6.37 -13.17 -15.97
C PRO A 26 -7.04 -12.52 -14.79
N GLN A 27 -8.36 -12.66 -14.72
CA GLN A 27 -9.08 -12.14 -13.61
C GLN A 27 -8.58 -12.80 -12.35
N GLY A 28 -8.32 -12.06 -11.34
CA GLY A 28 -7.77 -12.59 -10.12
C GLY A 28 -6.26 -12.59 -10.06
N THR A 29 -5.58 -12.06 -11.09
CA THR A 29 -4.13 -11.97 -11.06
C THR A 29 -3.63 -11.22 -9.85
N PHE A 30 -4.34 -10.19 -9.41
CA PHE A 30 -3.91 -9.38 -8.30
C PHE A 30 -4.47 -9.83 -6.96
N LYS A 31 -5.16 -10.97 -6.95
CA LYS A 31 -5.81 -11.45 -5.76
C LYS A 31 -4.85 -11.71 -4.62
N ASN A 32 -3.68 -12.25 -4.92
CA ASN A 32 -2.69 -12.59 -3.92
C ASN A 32 -1.68 -11.50 -3.66
N PHE A 33 -1.80 -10.38 -4.35
CA PHE A 33 -0.89 -9.28 -4.14
C PHE A 33 -1.29 -8.54 -2.87
N PRO A 34 -0.36 -7.95 -2.15
CA PRO A 34 -0.73 -7.18 -0.98
C PRO A 34 -1.52 -5.95 -1.38
N SER A 35 -2.44 -5.56 -0.54
CA SER A 35 -3.22 -4.36 -0.76
C SER A 35 -2.72 -3.29 0.19
N ILE A 36 -2.45 -2.11 -0.32
CA ILE A 36 -1.91 -1.02 0.48
C ILE A 36 -2.81 0.18 0.36
N GLN A 37 -3.26 0.68 1.50
CA GLN A 37 -4.07 1.89 1.53
C GLN A 37 -3.26 2.97 2.22
N ILE A 38 -3.16 4.12 1.60
CA ILE A 38 -2.41 5.23 2.14
C ILE A 38 -3.35 6.38 2.37
N ARG A 39 -3.36 6.91 3.58
CA ARG A 39 -4.18 8.06 3.92
C ARG A 39 -3.28 9.23 4.20
N GLY A 40 -3.18 10.14 3.23
CA GLY A 40 -2.27 11.25 3.33
C GLY A 40 -0.87 10.74 3.61
N ASN A 41 -0.15 11.45 4.48
CA ASN A 41 1.17 10.98 4.88
C ASN A 41 1.15 10.55 6.35
N ARG A 42 0.00 10.10 6.84
CA ARG A 42 -0.16 9.80 8.24
C ARG A 42 -0.47 8.34 8.54
N GLU A 43 -0.97 7.60 7.58
CA GLU A 43 -1.35 6.23 7.83
C GLU A 43 -1.19 5.36 6.59
N ILE A 44 -0.66 4.16 6.77
CA ILE A 44 -0.56 3.17 5.71
C ILE A 44 -1.09 1.86 6.27
N ILE A 45 -2.02 1.25 5.57
CA ILE A 45 -2.56 -0.05 5.97
C ILE A 45 -2.11 -1.06 4.93
N VAL A 46 -1.41 -2.10 5.37
CA VAL A 46 -0.90 -3.15 4.51
C VAL A 46 -1.67 -4.43 4.80
N ASP A 47 -2.39 -4.92 3.80
CA ASP A 47 -3.17 -6.14 3.90
C ASP A 47 -2.47 -7.20 3.05
N GLY A 48 -2.16 -8.31 3.63
CA GLY A 48 -1.46 -9.39 2.93
C GLY A 48 0.00 -9.50 3.33
N CYS A 49 0.38 -8.93 4.46
CA CYS A 49 1.74 -9.05 4.90
C CYS A 49 1.98 -10.43 5.51
N THR A 50 3.18 -10.93 5.37
CA THR A 50 3.56 -12.22 5.92
C THR A 50 4.45 -12.09 7.13
N GLY A 51 5.00 -10.93 7.38
CA GLY A 51 5.84 -10.75 8.55
C GLY A 51 6.34 -9.33 8.68
N LEU A 52 6.89 -9.04 9.84
CA LEU A 52 7.50 -7.77 10.13
C LEU A 52 8.99 -8.03 10.27
N LEU A 53 9.78 -7.42 9.40
CA LEU A 53 11.21 -7.67 9.40
C LEU A 53 11.96 -6.71 10.32
N SER A 54 11.49 -5.49 10.42
CA SER A 54 12.18 -4.50 11.22
C SER A 54 11.20 -3.43 11.63
N TYR A 55 11.38 -2.90 12.82
CA TYR A 55 10.49 -1.89 13.34
C TYR A 55 11.31 -0.88 14.14
N ALA A 56 11.29 0.33 13.69
CA ALA A 56 11.87 1.45 14.40
C ALA A 56 11.00 2.67 14.19
N ALA A 57 11.21 3.70 14.99
CA ALA A 57 10.37 4.90 14.88
C ALA A 57 10.54 5.64 13.57
N ASP A 58 11.64 5.41 12.88
CA ASP A 58 11.91 6.10 11.62
C ASP A 58 11.88 5.17 10.41
N CYS A 59 11.74 3.88 10.62
CA CYS A 59 11.74 2.95 9.50
C CYS A 59 11.07 1.64 9.90
N ILE A 60 10.16 1.18 9.07
CA ILE A 60 9.47 -0.08 9.29
C ILE A 60 9.60 -0.90 8.01
N LEU A 61 10.02 -2.15 8.15
CA LEU A 61 10.19 -3.03 7.00
C LEU A 61 9.23 -4.20 7.14
N ILE A 62 8.33 -4.33 6.19
CA ILE A 62 7.28 -5.33 6.20
C ILE A 62 7.50 -6.31 5.06
N GLU A 63 7.34 -7.57 5.33
CA GLU A 63 7.49 -8.58 4.29
C GLU A 63 6.12 -9.00 3.80
N THR A 64 5.98 -9.16 2.49
CA THR A 64 4.79 -9.73 1.89
C THR A 64 5.23 -10.89 1.02
N ARG A 65 4.25 -11.55 0.42
CA ARG A 65 4.55 -12.69 -0.42
C ARG A 65 5.34 -12.32 -1.67
N TYR A 66 5.20 -11.10 -2.17
CA TYR A 66 5.81 -10.70 -3.43
C TYR A 66 6.94 -9.71 -3.28
N CYS A 67 6.98 -8.96 -2.22
CA CYS A 67 7.99 -7.91 -2.08
C CYS A 67 8.15 -7.53 -0.62
N ARG A 68 9.13 -6.71 -0.34
CA ARG A 68 9.28 -6.09 0.96
C ARG A 68 8.87 -4.65 0.84
N ILE A 69 8.22 -4.13 1.84
CA ILE A 69 7.74 -2.76 1.83
C ILE A 69 8.47 -2.01 2.93
N LYS A 70 9.21 -0.99 2.54
CA LYS A 70 9.95 -0.17 3.49
C LYS A 70 9.24 1.15 3.65
N ILE A 71 8.86 1.48 4.86
CA ILE A 71 8.18 2.72 5.16
C ILE A 71 9.10 3.56 6.03
N ALA A 72 9.47 4.73 5.54
CA ALA A 72 10.36 5.62 6.25
C ALA A 72 9.63 6.89 6.65
N GLY A 73 9.96 7.43 7.79
CA GLY A 73 9.31 8.63 8.28
C GLY A 73 9.78 9.01 9.66
N ARG A 74 8.86 9.56 10.45
CA ARG A 74 9.18 9.96 11.80
C ARG A 74 8.04 9.59 12.72
N ASN A 75 8.36 9.23 13.93
CA ASN A 75 7.39 8.86 14.96
C ASN A 75 6.45 7.79 14.44
N LEU A 76 6.98 6.83 13.74
CA LEU A 76 6.19 5.77 13.19
C LEU A 76 5.79 4.80 14.27
N SER A 77 4.57 4.33 14.24
CA SER A 77 4.08 3.33 15.15
C SER A 77 3.36 2.27 14.36
N LEU A 78 3.29 1.08 14.89
CA LEU A 78 2.73 -0.06 14.22
C LEU A 78 1.58 -0.61 15.01
N LYS A 79 0.49 -0.94 14.35
CA LYS A 79 -0.64 -1.55 15.00
C LYS A 79 -1.04 -2.77 14.19
N ASN A 80 -1.22 -3.87 14.87
CA ASN A 80 -1.63 -5.09 14.21
C ASN A 80 -3.15 -5.14 14.22
N LEU A 81 -3.77 -4.97 13.06
CA LEU A 81 -5.21 -4.94 12.96
C LEU A 81 -5.79 -6.34 12.83
N SER A 82 -5.05 -7.24 12.21
CA SER A 82 -5.52 -8.58 11.99
C SER A 82 -4.32 -9.45 11.69
N LYS A 83 -4.56 -10.73 11.45
CA LYS A 83 -3.49 -11.68 11.24
C LYS A 83 -2.52 -11.25 10.16
N ASN A 84 -3.01 -10.74 9.07
CA ASN A 84 -2.17 -10.34 7.95
C ASN A 84 -2.31 -8.86 7.61
N ILE A 85 -2.81 -8.05 8.53
CA ILE A 85 -3.07 -6.64 8.27
C ILE A 85 -2.37 -5.81 9.32
N LEU A 86 -1.48 -4.94 8.85
CA LEU A 86 -0.75 -4.04 9.72
C LEU A 86 -1.06 -2.61 9.36
N ALA A 87 -1.11 -1.75 10.34
CA ALA A 87 -1.30 -0.32 10.11
C ALA A 87 -0.09 0.41 10.65
N VAL A 88 0.48 1.29 9.85
CA VAL A 88 1.60 2.13 10.23
C VAL A 88 1.08 3.56 10.32
N ARG A 89 1.33 4.21 11.43
CA ARG A 89 0.91 5.58 11.64
C ARG A 89 2.10 6.43 12.03
N GLY A 90 2.02 7.71 11.72
CA GLY A 90 3.09 8.64 12.04
C GLY A 90 3.25 9.63 10.91
N PHE A 91 4.45 10.17 10.76
CA PHE A 91 4.72 11.08 9.66
C PHE A 91 5.49 10.28 8.62
N ILE A 92 4.80 9.93 7.54
CA ILE A 92 5.37 9.06 6.52
C ILE A 92 6.04 9.90 5.44
N ARG A 93 7.30 9.59 5.14
CA ARG A 93 8.04 10.33 4.16
C ARG A 93 8.19 9.55 2.88
N ASN A 94 8.26 8.25 2.97
CA ASN A 94 8.68 7.47 1.82
C ASN A 94 8.18 6.05 1.96
N VAL A 95 7.76 5.47 0.86
CA VAL A 95 7.37 4.07 0.81
C VAL A 95 8.10 3.46 -0.37
N GLU A 96 8.86 2.39 -0.13
CA GLU A 96 9.63 1.73 -1.16
C GLU A 96 9.27 0.27 -1.24
N PHE A 97 9.29 -0.26 -2.45
CA PHE A 97 9.08 -1.67 -2.66
C PHE A 97 10.40 -2.29 -3.09
N ASP A 98 10.79 -3.33 -2.37
CA ASP A 98 12.05 -4.01 -2.66
C ASP A 98 11.70 -5.40 -3.13
N MET A 99 11.84 -5.62 -4.39
CA MET A 99 11.52 -6.90 -4.99
C MET A 99 12.80 -7.76 -5.23
#